data_89605343a976f439159c6b2952e7c142
#
_entry.id   89605343a976f439159c6b2952e7c142
#
_cell.length_a   1.000
_cell.length_b   1.000
_cell.length_c   1.000
_cell.angle_alpha   90.00
_cell.angle_beta   90.00
_cell.angle_gamma   90.00
#
_symmetry.space_group_name_H-M   'P 1'
#
loop_
_entity.id
_entity.type
_entity.pdbx_description
1 polymer ?
#
loop_
_entity_poly.entity_id
_entity_poly.type
_entity_poly.pdbx_seq_one_letter_code
_entity_poly.pdbx_strand_id
1 'polypeptide(L)'
;MEDRYERNDVAFQRNMFRVRGDTVELYPAYYKDRAIRVEFFGDEIERITEFHPVTGTALKSLQHVAVYPASHYVTPKDKLERAAEEIERELAQQKALFEEQGKLIEAQRIDQRTRYDVEMMRELGYCSGIENYSRIISQRPAGSPPMTLLDFFPDDFVLFVDESHVTLPQVRAMYNGDHARKQSLVEYGFRLPCAFDNRPLKFEEFEERFHQAVYVSATPGDFEKAHADQVVEQVIRPTGLLDPRVEVRPITGQIDDLVAEIHAREQRNERVLVTTLTKRMAEDLTAHFRGLGIKVRYMHADVSALERMEIIRDLRLGEFDVLVGINLLREGLDLPEVSLVAILDADKEGFLRSETSLIQTIGRAARNAEGLVILYADTVTPSMRSAMDETERRRKLQDTFNRAHGIVPRTIRKSVREMVEISHSAEEASRISKKKLSDRERAETIARLEKEMKEASRMLEFEYAALLRDQIIQLRGQK
;
A
#
# COMPACT_ATOMS: atom_id res chain seq x y z
N MET A 1 28.25 13.27 -9.06
CA MET A 1 27.65 13.86 -7.84
C MET A 1 26.37 14.65 -8.14
N GLU A 2 26.23 15.23 -9.30
CA GLU A 2 25.01 15.97 -9.69
C GLU A 2 23.76 15.07 -9.63
N ASP A 3 23.87 13.80 -10.06
CA ASP A 3 22.78 12.83 -10.06
C ASP A 3 22.48 12.18 -8.69
N ARG A 4 23.05 12.67 -7.61
CA ARG A 4 22.80 12.23 -6.22
C ARG A 4 23.22 10.80 -5.89
N TYR A 5 24.18 10.23 -6.63
CA TYR A 5 24.82 8.97 -6.22
C TYR A 5 25.90 9.27 -5.16
N GLU A 6 25.89 8.47 -4.09
CA GLU A 6 26.89 8.56 -3.04
C GLU A 6 28.10 7.69 -3.36
N ARG A 7 29.32 8.21 -3.15
CA ARG A 7 30.52 7.41 -3.27
C ARG A 7 30.70 6.52 -2.04
N ASN A 8 30.74 5.22 -2.24
CA ASN A 8 31.06 4.28 -1.19
C ASN A 8 31.86 3.11 -1.74
N ASP A 9 33.16 3.11 -1.50
CA ASP A 9 34.07 2.08 -2.04
C ASP A 9 34.03 0.77 -1.26
N VAL A 10 33.35 0.73 -0.08
CA VAL A 10 33.25 -0.43 0.81
C VAL A 10 31.89 -1.09 0.73
N ALA A 11 30.82 -0.35 1.02
CA ALA A 11 29.44 -0.86 1.02
C ALA A 11 28.72 -0.41 -0.27
N PHE A 12 28.82 -1.24 -1.31
CA PHE A 12 28.25 -0.95 -2.61
C PHE A 12 26.77 -1.37 -2.66
N GLN A 13 25.88 -0.38 -2.55
CA GLN A 13 24.43 -0.55 -2.53
C GLN A 13 23.76 0.29 -3.64
N ARG A 14 22.44 0.14 -3.82
CA ARG A 14 21.69 1.00 -4.74
C ARG A 14 21.89 2.48 -4.39
N ASN A 15 21.88 3.34 -5.39
CA ASN A 15 22.15 4.78 -5.32
C ASN A 15 23.61 5.13 -4.98
N MET A 16 24.53 4.16 -5.09
CA MET A 16 25.95 4.38 -4.82
C MET A 16 26.79 4.12 -6.05
N PHE A 17 27.95 4.76 -6.07
CA PHE A 17 29.03 4.43 -6.98
C PHE A 17 30.32 4.20 -6.21
N ARG A 18 31.24 3.46 -6.82
CA ARG A 18 32.60 3.27 -6.31
C ARG A 18 33.61 3.39 -7.43
N VAL A 19 34.83 3.74 -7.08
CA VAL A 19 35.92 3.92 -8.02
C VAL A 19 37.10 3.05 -7.61
N ARG A 20 37.62 2.26 -8.54
CA ARG A 20 38.78 1.39 -8.33
C ARG A 20 39.72 1.50 -9.53
N GLY A 21 40.81 2.25 -9.38
CA GLY A 21 41.70 2.58 -10.50
C GLY A 21 40.91 3.29 -11.61
N ASP A 22 41.02 2.78 -12.82
CA ASP A 22 40.37 3.31 -14.02
C ASP A 22 38.92 2.75 -14.21
N THR A 23 38.34 2.17 -13.17
CA THR A 23 37.00 1.57 -13.22
C THR A 23 36.04 2.29 -12.29
N VAL A 24 34.92 2.74 -12.83
CA VAL A 24 33.78 3.27 -12.10
C VAL A 24 32.65 2.24 -12.10
N GLU A 25 32.19 1.84 -10.95
CA GLU A 25 31.03 0.96 -10.79
C GLU A 25 29.87 1.76 -10.18
N LEU A 26 28.71 1.66 -10.80
CA LEU A 26 27.50 2.38 -10.43
C LEU A 26 26.36 1.40 -10.20
N TYR A 27 25.63 1.54 -9.08
CA TYR A 27 24.45 0.74 -8.81
C TYR A 27 23.20 1.61 -8.91
N PRO A 28 22.53 1.63 -10.08
CA PRO A 28 21.35 2.46 -10.30
C PRO A 28 20.21 2.17 -9.33
N ALA A 29 19.47 3.22 -8.95
CA ALA A 29 18.29 3.12 -8.09
C ALA A 29 17.22 2.16 -8.62
N TYR A 30 17.03 2.16 -9.93
CA TYR A 30 16.00 1.39 -10.66
C TYR A 30 16.40 -0.05 -10.98
N TYR A 31 17.64 -0.46 -10.70
CA TYR A 31 18.06 -1.85 -10.87
C TYR A 31 17.96 -2.63 -9.55
N LYS A 32 17.47 -3.86 -9.62
CA LYS A 32 17.35 -4.75 -8.43
C LYS A 32 18.60 -5.61 -8.22
N ASP A 33 19.12 -6.18 -9.28
CA ASP A 33 20.13 -7.24 -9.29
C ASP A 33 21.30 -6.97 -10.27
N ARG A 34 21.36 -5.78 -10.83
CA ARG A 34 22.36 -5.38 -11.82
C ARG A 34 23.01 -4.07 -11.43
N ALA A 35 24.29 -3.96 -11.78
CA ALA A 35 25.05 -2.73 -11.64
C ALA A 35 25.83 -2.49 -12.95
N ILE A 36 26.29 -1.28 -13.14
CA ILE A 36 27.02 -0.85 -14.33
C ILE A 36 28.49 -0.67 -13.95
N ARG A 37 29.38 -1.22 -14.77
CA ARG A 37 30.81 -1.01 -14.70
C ARG A 37 31.24 -0.25 -15.94
N VAL A 38 31.95 0.85 -15.77
CA VAL A 38 32.54 1.65 -16.82
C VAL A 38 34.05 1.61 -16.64
N GLU A 39 34.76 1.07 -17.61
CA GLU A 39 36.21 0.95 -17.63
C GLU A 39 36.77 2.03 -18.55
N PHE A 40 37.75 2.78 -18.05
CA PHE A 40 38.37 3.90 -18.74
C PHE A 40 39.80 3.54 -19.19
N PHE A 41 40.20 4.08 -20.31
CA PHE A 41 41.58 4.17 -20.72
C PHE A 41 41.95 5.63 -20.92
N GLY A 42 42.62 6.22 -19.94
CA GLY A 42 42.78 7.67 -19.85
C GLY A 42 41.42 8.38 -19.69
N ASP A 43 41.10 9.26 -20.61
CA ASP A 43 39.83 10.03 -20.61
C ASP A 43 38.73 9.38 -21.48
N GLU A 44 39.01 8.25 -22.11
CA GLU A 44 38.07 7.55 -22.99
C GLU A 44 37.44 6.36 -22.29
N ILE A 45 36.14 6.10 -22.59
CA ILE A 45 35.44 4.91 -22.12
C ILE A 45 35.85 3.72 -23.03
N GLU A 46 36.56 2.76 -22.47
CA GLU A 46 36.95 1.54 -23.19
C GLU A 46 35.83 0.51 -23.25
N ARG A 47 35.09 0.34 -22.11
CA ARG A 47 34.05 -0.66 -22.01
C ARG A 47 32.99 -0.29 -21.00
N ILE A 48 31.73 -0.64 -21.32
CA ILE A 48 30.60 -0.57 -20.39
C ILE A 48 30.04 -1.99 -20.24
N THR A 49 29.88 -2.45 -18.99
CA THR A 49 29.41 -3.81 -18.68
C THR A 49 28.32 -3.78 -17.61
N GLU A 50 27.20 -4.46 -17.87
CA GLU A 50 26.28 -4.84 -16.80
C GLU A 50 26.89 -6.01 -16.03
N PHE A 51 26.85 -5.97 -14.71
CA PHE A 51 27.36 -7.02 -13.85
C PHE A 51 26.47 -7.24 -12.62
N HIS A 52 26.56 -8.41 -12.02
CA HIS A 52 25.83 -8.72 -10.80
C HIS A 52 26.56 -8.12 -9.58
N PRO A 53 25.93 -7.21 -8.79
CA PRO A 53 26.62 -6.42 -7.77
C PRO A 53 27.20 -7.24 -6.62
N VAL A 54 26.64 -8.42 -6.32
CA VAL A 54 27.10 -9.30 -5.23
C VAL A 54 28.20 -10.26 -5.70
N THR A 55 28.06 -10.87 -6.88
CA THR A 55 29.01 -11.88 -7.39
C THR A 55 30.12 -11.26 -8.23
N GLY A 56 29.93 -10.03 -8.73
CA GLY A 56 30.86 -9.39 -9.66
C GLY A 56 30.84 -9.96 -11.08
N THR A 57 29.97 -10.94 -11.36
CA THR A 57 29.90 -11.63 -12.66
C THR A 57 29.37 -10.68 -13.74
N ALA A 58 30.08 -10.56 -14.84
CA ALA A 58 29.65 -9.82 -16.02
C ALA A 58 28.40 -10.51 -16.63
N LEU A 59 27.38 -9.72 -16.91
CA LEU A 59 26.10 -10.17 -17.49
C LEU A 59 26.02 -9.84 -18.97
N LYS A 60 26.34 -8.59 -19.35
CA LYS A 60 26.21 -8.09 -20.71
C LYS A 60 27.16 -6.93 -20.96
N SER A 61 27.77 -6.86 -22.14
CA SER A 61 28.48 -5.67 -22.62
C SER A 61 27.50 -4.72 -23.28
N LEU A 62 27.65 -3.41 -23.04
CA LEU A 62 26.80 -2.35 -23.55
C LEU A 62 27.63 -1.37 -24.38
N GLN A 63 27.01 -0.78 -25.42
CA GLN A 63 27.62 0.30 -26.17
C GLN A 63 27.36 1.68 -25.54
N HIS A 64 26.22 1.79 -24.86
CA HIS A 64 25.83 2.99 -24.10
C HIS A 64 24.94 2.61 -22.95
N VAL A 65 24.86 3.48 -21.94
CA VAL A 65 23.95 3.37 -20.81
C VAL A 65 23.46 4.75 -20.39
N ALA A 66 22.15 4.86 -20.14
CA ALA A 66 21.59 6.05 -19.52
C ALA A 66 21.61 5.86 -18.00
N VAL A 67 22.18 6.81 -17.29
CA VAL A 67 22.18 6.87 -15.84
C VAL A 67 21.18 7.93 -15.40
N TYR A 68 20.12 7.50 -14.74
CA TYR A 68 19.11 8.41 -14.22
C TYR A 68 19.44 8.80 -12.78
N PRO A 69 18.98 9.96 -12.30
CA PRO A 69 19.22 10.40 -10.93
C PRO A 69 18.80 9.39 -9.86
N ALA A 70 19.55 9.35 -8.76
CA ALA A 70 19.30 8.46 -7.64
C ALA A 70 18.13 8.90 -6.75
N SER A 71 17.69 10.15 -6.86
CA SER A 71 16.60 10.72 -6.05
C SER A 71 15.73 11.67 -6.86
N HIS A 72 14.57 12.02 -6.30
CA HIS A 72 13.71 13.07 -6.87
C HIS A 72 14.30 14.46 -6.68
N TYR A 73 13.81 15.41 -7.50
CA TYR A 73 14.20 16.84 -7.46
C TYR A 73 15.70 17.09 -7.71
N VAL A 74 16.33 16.27 -8.52
CA VAL A 74 17.67 16.56 -9.02
C VAL A 74 17.55 17.63 -10.09
N THR A 75 18.09 18.80 -9.79
CA THR A 75 17.94 20.02 -10.63
C THR A 75 19.32 20.61 -10.92
N PRO A 76 19.62 21.00 -12.17
CA PRO A 76 20.85 21.71 -12.51
C PRO A 76 21.04 22.96 -11.65
N LYS A 77 22.30 23.29 -11.34
CA LYS A 77 22.64 24.39 -10.42
C LYS A 77 22.05 25.73 -10.86
N ASP A 78 22.08 26.03 -12.16
CA ASP A 78 21.52 27.26 -12.70
C ASP A 78 20.01 27.41 -12.52
N LYS A 79 19.28 26.29 -12.62
CA LYS A 79 17.83 26.23 -12.33
C LYS A 79 17.55 26.34 -10.84
N LEU A 80 18.39 25.70 -10.03
CA LEU A 80 18.24 25.72 -8.58
C LEU A 80 18.49 27.13 -8.02
N GLU A 81 19.48 27.86 -8.56
CA GLU A 81 19.75 29.25 -8.16
C GLU A 81 18.57 30.17 -8.51
N ARG A 82 18.03 30.05 -9.73
CA ARG A 82 16.82 30.80 -10.12
C ARG A 82 15.63 30.49 -9.22
N ALA A 83 15.47 29.21 -8.84
CA ALA A 83 14.44 28.80 -7.88
C ALA A 83 14.67 29.42 -6.50
N ALA A 84 15.91 29.42 -6.01
CA ALA A 84 16.29 30.04 -4.75
C ALA A 84 15.93 31.54 -4.71
N GLU A 85 16.28 32.31 -5.78
CA GLU A 85 15.91 33.72 -5.90
C GLU A 85 14.38 33.93 -5.91
N GLU A 86 13.61 33.05 -6.53
CA GLU A 86 12.15 33.15 -6.54
C GLU A 86 11.56 32.82 -5.18
N ILE A 87 12.10 31.81 -4.48
CA ILE A 87 11.72 31.48 -3.10
C ILE A 87 11.99 32.65 -2.16
N GLU A 88 13.16 33.31 -2.28
CA GLU A 88 13.49 34.50 -1.48
C GLU A 88 12.57 35.69 -1.76
N ARG A 89 12.13 35.86 -2.99
CA ARG A 89 11.11 36.87 -3.34
C ARG A 89 9.75 36.58 -2.72
N GLU A 90 9.28 35.36 -2.83
CA GLU A 90 8.02 34.92 -2.19
C GLU A 90 8.09 35.03 -0.66
N LEU A 91 9.26 34.69 -0.07
CA LEU A 91 9.52 34.88 1.35
C LEU A 91 9.38 36.34 1.78
N ALA A 92 10.01 37.26 1.04
CA ALA A 92 9.94 38.67 1.37
C ALA A 92 8.49 39.21 1.36
N GLN A 93 7.70 38.77 0.39
CA GLN A 93 6.28 39.13 0.30
C GLN A 93 5.47 38.56 1.47
N GLN A 94 5.65 37.26 1.77
CA GLN A 94 4.90 36.60 2.85
C GLN A 94 5.28 37.14 4.22
N LYS A 95 6.56 37.46 4.44
CA LYS A 95 7.05 38.05 5.68
C LYS A 95 6.45 39.44 5.89
N ALA A 96 6.48 40.30 4.87
CA ALA A 96 5.86 41.62 4.94
C ALA A 96 4.37 41.54 5.26
N LEU A 97 3.64 40.60 4.65
CA LEU A 97 2.22 40.35 4.94
C LEU A 97 2.00 39.96 6.40
N PHE A 98 2.82 39.09 6.97
CA PHE A 98 2.71 38.72 8.39
C PHE A 98 3.02 39.88 9.34
N GLU A 99 4.05 40.70 9.01
CA GLU A 99 4.40 41.88 9.79
C GLU A 99 3.26 42.92 9.79
N GLU A 100 2.64 43.17 8.62
CA GLU A 100 1.48 44.04 8.47
C GLU A 100 0.26 43.55 9.30
N GLN A 101 0.09 42.24 9.38
CA GLN A 101 -0.96 41.62 10.19
C GLN A 101 -0.61 41.52 11.68
N GLY A 102 0.55 41.95 12.12
CA GLY A 102 1.02 41.83 13.49
C GLY A 102 1.41 40.42 13.91
N LYS A 103 1.56 39.49 12.97
CA LYS A 103 1.95 38.09 13.18
C LYS A 103 3.49 37.94 13.20
N LEU A 104 4.12 38.52 14.20
CA LEU A 104 5.58 38.61 14.26
C LEU A 104 6.27 37.25 14.46
N ILE A 105 5.63 36.30 15.17
CA ILE A 105 6.15 34.96 15.39
C ILE A 105 6.15 34.16 14.06
N GLU A 106 5.06 34.26 13.29
CA GLU A 106 4.92 33.64 11.98
C GLU A 106 5.94 34.22 10.99
N ALA A 107 6.11 35.55 11.02
CA ALA A 107 7.11 36.23 10.18
C ALA A 107 8.54 35.74 10.48
N GLN A 108 8.90 35.65 11.75
CA GLN A 108 10.21 35.14 12.17
C GLN A 108 10.40 33.66 11.79
N ARG A 109 9.39 32.84 12.03
CA ARG A 109 9.44 31.41 11.75
C ARG A 109 9.63 31.12 10.27
N ILE A 110 8.86 31.76 9.41
CA ILE A 110 8.96 31.53 7.96
C ILE A 110 10.30 32.05 7.43
N ASP A 111 10.79 33.19 7.93
CA ASP A 111 12.08 33.76 7.54
C ASP A 111 13.23 32.79 7.87
N GLN A 112 13.32 32.33 9.13
CA GLN A 112 14.36 31.41 9.58
C GLN A 112 14.32 30.08 8.80
N ARG A 113 13.14 29.50 8.68
CA ARG A 113 12.97 28.21 7.99
C ARG A 113 13.34 28.30 6.54
N THR A 114 12.81 29.27 5.82
CA THR A 114 13.02 29.39 4.37
C THR A 114 14.46 29.73 4.05
N ARG A 115 15.11 30.63 4.81
CA ARG A 115 16.52 30.93 4.60
C ARG A 115 17.42 29.71 4.79
N TYR A 116 17.14 28.93 5.83
CA TYR A 116 17.87 27.67 6.06
C TYR A 116 17.65 26.69 4.87
N ASP A 117 16.41 26.52 4.42
CA ASP A 117 16.10 25.63 3.31
C ASP A 117 16.81 26.10 2.02
N VAL A 118 16.87 27.41 1.72
CA VAL A 118 17.58 27.99 0.57
C VAL A 118 19.10 27.79 0.69
N GLU A 119 19.68 28.01 1.85
CA GLU A 119 21.10 27.76 2.11
C GLU A 119 21.45 26.28 1.84
N MET A 120 20.65 25.35 2.37
CA MET A 120 20.83 23.92 2.11
C MET A 120 20.69 23.55 0.62
N MET A 121 19.77 24.19 -0.10
CA MET A 121 19.63 24.00 -1.55
C MET A 121 20.88 24.49 -2.30
N ARG A 122 21.45 25.65 -1.94
CA ARG A 122 22.66 26.19 -2.57
C ARG A 122 23.89 25.33 -2.28
N GLU A 123 24.07 24.91 -1.03
CA GLU A 123 25.26 24.17 -0.60
C GLU A 123 25.19 22.67 -0.99
N LEU A 124 24.07 22.02 -0.72
CA LEU A 124 23.91 20.59 -0.92
C LEU A 124 23.05 20.25 -2.15
N GLY A 125 22.41 21.29 -2.77
CA GLY A 125 21.43 21.15 -3.84
C GLY A 125 20.13 20.47 -3.38
N TYR A 126 19.85 20.37 -2.08
CA TYR A 126 18.68 19.71 -1.50
C TYR A 126 18.38 20.30 -0.12
N CYS A 127 17.11 20.28 0.28
CA CYS A 127 16.67 20.54 1.65
C CYS A 127 15.58 19.57 2.07
N SER A 128 15.38 19.43 3.38
CA SER A 128 14.26 18.64 3.92
C SER A 128 12.94 19.31 3.59
N GLY A 129 12.03 18.61 2.90
CA GLY A 129 10.76 19.15 2.45
C GLY A 129 10.86 19.96 1.15
N ILE A 130 11.86 19.69 0.32
CA ILE A 130 12.08 20.33 -0.99
C ILE A 130 10.84 20.28 -1.89
N GLU A 131 9.98 19.28 -1.72
CA GLU A 131 8.71 19.13 -2.43
C GLU A 131 7.76 20.32 -2.23
N ASN A 132 7.89 21.06 -1.12
CA ASN A 132 7.08 22.26 -0.88
C ASN A 132 7.44 23.41 -1.81
N TYR A 133 8.62 23.37 -2.42
CA TYR A 133 9.11 24.32 -3.41
C TYR A 133 9.01 23.80 -4.85
N SER A 134 8.36 22.62 -5.06
CA SER A 134 8.32 21.92 -6.35
C SER A 134 7.78 22.76 -7.49
N ARG A 135 6.81 23.64 -7.25
CA ARG A 135 6.29 24.57 -8.25
C ARG A 135 7.39 25.49 -8.79
N ILE A 136 8.12 26.11 -7.88
CA ILE A 136 9.19 27.05 -8.21
C ILE A 136 10.35 26.32 -8.90
N ILE A 137 10.78 25.19 -8.35
CA ILE A 137 11.87 24.37 -8.93
C ILE A 137 11.51 23.89 -10.34
N SER A 138 10.28 23.49 -10.57
CA SER A 138 9.78 23.05 -11.88
C SER A 138 9.39 24.21 -12.82
N GLN A 139 9.49 25.47 -12.36
CA GLN A 139 9.12 26.66 -13.09
C GLN A 139 7.66 26.62 -13.61
N ARG A 140 6.75 26.03 -12.84
CA ARG A 140 5.33 25.95 -13.17
C ARG A 140 4.60 27.24 -12.76
N PRO A 141 3.54 27.63 -13.48
CA PRO A 141 2.68 28.74 -13.07
C PRO A 141 2.05 28.48 -11.68
N ALA A 142 1.79 29.54 -10.94
CA ALA A 142 1.08 29.44 -9.66
C ALA A 142 -0.31 28.84 -9.86
N GLY A 143 -0.72 27.94 -8.95
CA GLY A 143 -2.00 27.21 -9.00
C GLY A 143 -2.01 25.98 -9.92
N SER A 144 -0.97 25.77 -10.74
CA SER A 144 -0.92 24.58 -11.61
C SER A 144 -0.72 23.29 -10.82
N PRO A 145 -1.30 22.16 -11.28
CA PRO A 145 -1.09 20.86 -10.65
C PRO A 145 0.34 20.36 -10.87
N PRO A 146 0.90 19.53 -10.00
CA PRO A 146 2.15 18.83 -10.24
C PRO A 146 1.98 17.77 -11.33
N MET A 147 3.09 17.32 -11.90
CA MET A 147 3.11 16.12 -12.72
C MET A 147 2.78 14.89 -11.83
N THR A 148 1.97 14.00 -12.35
CA THR A 148 1.56 12.76 -11.71
C THR A 148 2.03 11.54 -12.51
N LEU A 149 1.84 10.34 -11.97
CA LEU A 149 2.14 9.11 -12.70
C LEU A 149 1.37 9.02 -14.03
N LEU A 150 0.15 9.56 -14.09
CA LEU A 150 -0.69 9.55 -15.30
C LEU A 150 -0.04 10.33 -16.46
N ASP A 151 0.71 11.37 -16.15
CA ASP A 151 1.38 12.21 -17.18
C ASP A 151 2.53 11.49 -17.90
N PHE A 152 2.94 10.28 -17.45
CA PHE A 152 3.98 9.46 -18.09
C PHE A 152 3.42 8.38 -19.02
N PHE A 153 2.10 8.21 -19.08
CA PHE A 153 1.48 7.29 -20.02
C PHE A 153 1.27 7.95 -21.39
N PRO A 154 1.19 7.14 -22.47
CA PRO A 154 0.73 7.63 -23.77
C PRO A 154 -0.67 8.23 -23.68
N ASP A 155 -1.02 9.15 -24.58
CA ASP A 155 -2.29 9.86 -24.55
C ASP A 155 -3.52 8.93 -24.71
N ASP A 156 -3.34 7.77 -25.32
CA ASP A 156 -4.41 6.79 -25.62
C ASP A 156 -4.47 5.60 -24.64
N PHE A 157 -3.92 5.74 -23.43
CA PHE A 157 -3.99 4.66 -22.44
C PHE A 157 -5.41 4.42 -21.91
N VAL A 158 -5.67 3.21 -21.46
CA VAL A 158 -6.92 2.82 -20.78
C VAL A 158 -6.66 2.77 -19.27
N LEU A 159 -7.45 3.51 -18.51
CA LEU A 159 -7.38 3.53 -17.05
C LEU A 159 -8.32 2.47 -16.47
N PHE A 160 -7.77 1.54 -15.68
CA PHE A 160 -8.56 0.60 -14.87
C PHE A 160 -8.59 1.09 -13.43
N VAL A 161 -9.77 1.39 -12.92
CA VAL A 161 -9.98 1.82 -11.52
C VAL A 161 -10.58 0.66 -10.74
N ASP A 162 -9.74 -0.04 -9.99
CA ASP A 162 -10.18 -1.13 -9.13
C ASP A 162 -10.82 -0.58 -7.84
N GLU A 163 -11.83 -1.32 -7.32
CA GLU A 163 -12.67 -0.91 -6.20
C GLU A 163 -13.12 0.55 -6.34
N SER A 164 -13.63 0.89 -7.53
CA SER A 164 -13.93 2.28 -7.94
C SER A 164 -14.85 3.01 -6.97
N HIS A 165 -15.80 2.30 -6.35
CA HIS A 165 -16.71 2.84 -5.33
C HIS A 165 -16.00 3.42 -4.08
N VAL A 166 -14.75 3.04 -3.83
CA VAL A 166 -13.89 3.60 -2.78
C VAL A 166 -12.84 4.53 -3.37
N THR A 167 -12.21 4.12 -4.48
CA THR A 167 -11.10 4.85 -5.10
C THR A 167 -11.52 6.23 -5.58
N LEU A 168 -12.65 6.35 -6.28
CA LEU A 168 -13.09 7.64 -6.82
C LEU A 168 -13.47 8.65 -5.72
N PRO A 169 -14.26 8.30 -4.69
CA PRO A 169 -14.47 9.19 -3.55
C PRO A 169 -13.18 9.60 -2.84
N GLN A 170 -12.20 8.71 -2.74
CA GLN A 170 -10.91 9.01 -2.14
C GLN A 170 -10.12 10.01 -2.98
N VAL A 171 -10.04 9.83 -4.30
CA VAL A 171 -9.39 10.78 -5.22
C VAL A 171 -10.05 12.15 -5.10
N ARG A 172 -11.38 12.21 -5.03
CA ARG A 172 -12.13 13.47 -4.86
C ARG A 172 -11.84 14.18 -3.54
N ALA A 173 -11.64 13.43 -2.46
CA ALA A 173 -11.37 13.98 -1.13
C ALA A 173 -9.92 14.44 -0.93
N MET A 174 -8.96 13.86 -1.68
CA MET A 174 -7.53 14.10 -1.49
C MET A 174 -7.13 15.56 -1.57
N TYR A 175 -7.62 16.29 -2.57
CA TYR A 175 -7.30 17.70 -2.77
C TYR A 175 -7.72 18.55 -1.57
N ASN A 176 -8.98 18.43 -1.14
CA ASN A 176 -9.52 19.22 -0.03
C ASN A 176 -8.81 18.91 1.30
N GLY A 177 -8.50 17.65 1.55
CA GLY A 177 -7.75 17.22 2.74
C GLY A 177 -6.34 17.80 2.79
N ASP A 178 -5.62 17.74 1.67
CA ASP A 178 -4.26 18.32 1.57
C ASP A 178 -4.29 19.85 1.69
N HIS A 179 -5.24 20.51 1.01
CA HIS A 179 -5.40 21.95 1.06
C HIS A 179 -5.66 22.45 2.48
N ALA A 180 -6.62 21.84 3.21
CA ALA A 180 -6.94 22.22 4.58
C ALA A 180 -5.73 22.06 5.52
N ARG A 181 -4.95 20.98 5.38
CA ARG A 181 -3.71 20.78 6.14
C ARG A 181 -2.68 21.87 5.83
N LYS A 182 -2.45 22.19 4.55
CA LYS A 182 -1.47 23.19 4.13
C LYS A 182 -1.90 24.59 4.49
N GLN A 183 -3.19 24.88 4.48
CA GLN A 183 -3.72 26.16 4.93
C GLN A 183 -3.21 26.49 6.33
N SER A 184 -3.34 25.58 7.29
CA SER A 184 -2.79 25.78 8.64
C SER A 184 -1.27 25.98 8.62
N LEU A 185 -0.54 25.23 7.82
CA LEU A 185 0.93 25.35 7.74
C LEU A 185 1.38 26.71 7.18
N VAL A 186 0.65 27.25 6.21
CA VAL A 186 0.96 28.57 5.62
C VAL A 186 0.50 29.70 6.57
N GLU A 187 -0.70 29.62 7.13
CA GLU A 187 -1.25 30.62 8.04
C GLU A 187 -0.42 30.82 9.32
N TYR A 188 0.24 29.74 9.79
CA TYR A 188 1.11 29.80 10.98
C TYR A 188 2.61 29.90 10.64
N GLY A 189 2.97 30.23 9.42
CA GLY A 189 4.36 30.51 8.99
C GLY A 189 5.28 29.27 8.98
N PHE A 190 4.76 28.07 8.80
CA PHE A 190 5.56 26.86 8.62
C PHE A 190 5.94 26.58 7.17
N ARG A 191 5.18 27.12 6.19
CA ARG A 191 5.41 26.96 4.77
C ARG A 191 5.08 28.23 4.02
N LEU A 192 5.76 28.43 2.87
CA LEU A 192 5.40 29.49 1.91
C LEU A 192 4.13 29.09 1.13
N PRO A 193 3.41 30.06 0.54
CA PRO A 193 2.22 29.80 -0.28
C PRO A 193 2.47 28.83 -1.45
N CYS A 194 3.67 28.83 -2.07
CA CYS A 194 4.01 27.88 -3.13
C CYS A 194 3.83 26.41 -2.74
N ALA A 195 3.83 26.08 -1.46
CA ALA A 195 3.57 24.73 -0.97
C ALA A 195 2.17 24.22 -1.32
N PHE A 196 1.18 25.10 -1.53
CA PHE A 196 -0.15 24.71 -2.00
C PHE A 196 -0.13 24.00 -3.35
N ASP A 197 0.84 24.30 -4.21
CA ASP A 197 0.91 23.77 -5.57
C ASP A 197 1.61 22.39 -5.67
N ASN A 198 2.15 21.89 -4.56
CA ASN A 198 2.53 20.48 -4.42
C ASN A 198 1.36 19.69 -3.81
N ARG A 199 0.39 19.33 -4.60
CA ARG A 199 -0.92 18.86 -4.18
C ARG A 199 -1.42 17.70 -5.03
N PRO A 200 -2.34 16.89 -4.52
CA PRO A 200 -3.11 15.99 -5.36
C PRO A 200 -3.88 16.76 -6.45
N LEU A 201 -4.20 16.09 -7.53
CA LEU A 201 -5.09 16.63 -8.55
C LEU A 201 -6.46 16.94 -7.95
N LYS A 202 -7.12 17.97 -8.45
CA LYS A 202 -8.56 18.11 -8.29
C LYS A 202 -9.25 16.99 -9.06
N PHE A 203 -10.49 16.68 -8.72
CA PHE A 203 -11.19 15.58 -9.37
C PHE A 203 -11.37 15.81 -10.88
N GLU A 204 -11.69 17.03 -11.27
CA GLU A 204 -11.81 17.44 -12.67
C GLU A 204 -10.47 17.34 -13.42
N GLU A 205 -9.38 17.73 -12.78
CA GLU A 205 -8.03 17.58 -13.34
C GLU A 205 -7.62 16.10 -13.49
N PHE A 206 -8.13 15.23 -12.62
CA PHE A 206 -7.95 13.78 -12.75
C PHE A 206 -8.73 13.23 -13.95
N GLU A 207 -9.99 13.66 -14.14
CA GLU A 207 -10.83 13.23 -15.27
C GLU A 207 -10.26 13.67 -16.62
N GLU A 208 -9.58 14.83 -16.70
CA GLU A 208 -8.91 15.32 -17.90
C GLU A 208 -7.67 14.52 -18.32
N ARG A 209 -7.15 13.61 -17.46
CA ARG A 209 -5.91 12.85 -17.73
C ARG A 209 -6.11 11.58 -18.54
N PHE A 210 -7.34 11.14 -18.76
CA PHE A 210 -7.63 9.91 -19.51
C PHE A 210 -8.86 10.09 -20.39
N HIS A 211 -8.90 9.33 -21.49
CA HIS A 211 -10.03 9.33 -22.42
C HIS A 211 -10.92 8.10 -22.24
N GLN A 212 -10.36 7.00 -21.73
CA GLN A 212 -11.05 5.74 -21.56
C GLN A 212 -10.80 5.18 -20.16
N ALA A 213 -11.87 4.80 -19.47
CA ALA A 213 -11.76 4.19 -18.15
C ALA A 213 -12.66 2.96 -18.02
N VAL A 214 -12.18 1.98 -17.27
CA VAL A 214 -12.94 0.82 -16.83
C VAL A 214 -13.02 0.85 -15.31
N TYR A 215 -14.22 1.06 -14.78
CA TYR A 215 -14.49 1.04 -13.36
C TYR A 215 -14.84 -0.36 -12.92
N VAL A 216 -14.06 -0.93 -12.03
CA VAL A 216 -14.26 -2.30 -11.51
C VAL A 216 -14.75 -2.20 -10.07
N SER A 217 -15.94 -2.75 -9.79
CA SER A 217 -16.50 -2.77 -8.43
C SER A 217 -17.57 -3.84 -8.29
N ALA A 218 -17.63 -4.48 -7.13
CA ALA A 218 -18.75 -5.34 -6.75
C ALA A 218 -20.01 -4.53 -6.36
N THR A 219 -19.83 -3.24 -6.05
CA THR A 219 -20.85 -2.31 -5.56
C THR A 219 -20.63 -0.92 -6.18
N PRO A 220 -20.84 -0.74 -7.52
CA PRO A 220 -20.62 0.54 -8.18
C PRO A 220 -21.36 1.67 -7.50
N GLY A 221 -20.70 2.83 -7.35
CA GLY A 221 -21.29 4.03 -6.77
C GLY A 221 -22.13 4.84 -7.76
N ASP A 222 -22.63 5.98 -7.29
CA ASP A 222 -23.49 6.85 -8.11
C ASP A 222 -22.72 7.51 -9.26
N PHE A 223 -21.41 7.78 -9.06
CA PHE A 223 -20.57 8.35 -10.10
C PHE A 223 -20.45 7.39 -11.29
N GLU A 224 -20.10 6.14 -11.05
CA GLU A 224 -19.95 5.12 -12.10
C GLU A 224 -21.27 4.90 -12.82
N LYS A 225 -22.38 4.78 -12.10
CA LYS A 225 -23.71 4.61 -12.69
C LYS A 225 -24.14 5.77 -13.58
N ALA A 226 -23.75 7.01 -13.22
CA ALA A 226 -24.10 8.22 -13.98
C ALA A 226 -23.20 8.46 -15.21
N HIS A 227 -21.95 7.95 -15.21
CA HIS A 227 -20.95 8.26 -16.23
C HIS A 227 -20.56 7.05 -17.11
N ALA A 228 -21.05 5.84 -16.79
CA ALA A 228 -20.75 4.67 -17.59
C ALA A 228 -21.61 4.62 -18.86
N ASP A 229 -20.96 4.51 -20.03
CA ASP A 229 -21.64 4.25 -21.31
C ASP A 229 -22.16 2.82 -21.40
N GLN A 230 -21.47 1.89 -20.72
CA GLN A 230 -21.82 0.46 -20.71
C GLN A 230 -21.55 -0.14 -19.34
N VAL A 231 -22.49 -0.96 -18.87
CA VAL A 231 -22.36 -1.76 -17.65
C VAL A 231 -22.33 -3.24 -18.03
N VAL A 232 -21.26 -3.92 -17.58
CA VAL A 232 -21.06 -5.37 -17.82
C VAL A 232 -20.90 -6.07 -16.49
N GLU A 233 -21.64 -7.15 -16.29
CA GLU A 233 -21.55 -7.98 -15.09
C GLU A 233 -20.67 -9.22 -15.31
N GLN A 234 -19.71 -9.44 -14.42
CA GLN A 234 -18.96 -10.69 -14.35
C GLN A 234 -19.25 -11.39 -13.02
N VAL A 235 -20.39 -12.08 -12.96
CA VAL A 235 -20.88 -12.75 -11.75
C VAL A 235 -20.34 -14.17 -11.64
N ILE A 236 -20.13 -14.84 -12.78
CA ILE A 236 -19.76 -16.26 -12.81
C ILE A 236 -18.30 -16.47 -12.38
N ARG A 237 -18.14 -17.32 -11.36
CA ARG A 237 -16.82 -17.77 -10.87
C ARG A 237 -16.46 -19.12 -11.50
N PRO A 238 -15.27 -19.25 -12.11
CA PRO A 238 -14.82 -20.54 -12.69
C PRO A 238 -14.74 -21.69 -11.66
N THR A 239 -14.51 -21.35 -10.39
CA THR A 239 -14.45 -22.31 -9.26
C THR A 239 -15.81 -22.91 -8.91
N GLY A 240 -16.90 -22.37 -9.42
CA GLY A 240 -18.26 -22.73 -9.08
C GLY A 240 -18.74 -22.29 -7.71
N LEU A 241 -17.90 -21.57 -6.93
CA LEU A 241 -18.27 -21.12 -5.59
C LEU A 241 -19.46 -20.17 -5.62
N LEU A 242 -20.47 -20.49 -4.82
CA LEU A 242 -21.67 -19.68 -4.66
C LEU A 242 -21.42 -18.51 -3.69
N ASP A 243 -22.18 -17.44 -3.82
CA ASP A 243 -22.28 -16.46 -2.73
C ASP A 243 -22.87 -17.13 -1.48
N PRO A 244 -22.52 -16.69 -0.27
CA PRO A 244 -22.92 -17.36 0.96
C PRO A 244 -24.43 -17.28 1.18
N ARG A 245 -24.95 -18.20 1.97
CA ARG A 245 -26.33 -18.08 2.48
C ARG A 245 -26.37 -16.97 3.51
N VAL A 246 -27.43 -16.18 3.51
CA VAL A 246 -27.64 -15.08 4.47
C VAL A 246 -28.87 -15.40 5.32
N GLU A 247 -28.69 -15.40 6.62
CA GLU A 247 -29.76 -15.62 7.61
C GLU A 247 -29.91 -14.37 8.47
N VAL A 248 -31.15 -14.02 8.80
CA VAL A 248 -31.46 -12.96 9.78
C VAL A 248 -31.89 -13.63 11.06
N ARG A 249 -31.24 -13.33 12.17
CA ARG A 249 -31.56 -13.85 13.49
C ARG A 249 -31.82 -12.71 14.48
N PRO A 250 -32.64 -12.91 15.53
CA PRO A 250 -32.96 -11.86 16.49
C PRO A 250 -31.75 -11.38 17.29
N ILE A 251 -31.77 -10.13 17.74
CA ILE A 251 -30.72 -9.57 18.61
C ILE A 251 -30.76 -10.21 19.99
N THR A 252 -31.96 -10.52 20.50
CA THR A 252 -32.10 -11.19 21.79
C THR A 252 -31.46 -12.59 21.76
N GLY A 253 -30.46 -12.82 22.62
CA GLY A 253 -29.71 -14.07 22.66
C GLY A 253 -28.61 -14.20 21.59
N GLN A 254 -28.30 -13.13 20.84
CA GLN A 254 -27.33 -13.15 19.75
C GLN A 254 -25.94 -13.64 20.16
N ILE A 255 -25.50 -13.38 21.39
CA ILE A 255 -24.17 -13.77 21.85
C ILE A 255 -24.11 -15.27 22.10
N ASP A 256 -25.12 -15.82 22.74
CA ASP A 256 -25.19 -17.29 23.03
C ASP A 256 -25.34 -18.08 21.72
N ASP A 257 -26.16 -17.59 20.79
CA ASP A 257 -26.32 -18.17 19.45
C ASP A 257 -24.98 -18.12 18.68
N LEU A 258 -24.28 -16.98 18.70
CA LEU A 258 -22.98 -16.81 18.04
C LEU A 258 -21.92 -17.73 18.66
N VAL A 259 -21.90 -17.90 19.98
CA VAL A 259 -20.98 -18.83 20.66
C VAL A 259 -21.23 -20.27 20.21
N ALA A 260 -22.48 -20.68 20.08
CA ALA A 260 -22.82 -22.04 19.58
C ALA A 260 -22.33 -22.22 18.13
N GLU A 261 -22.50 -21.21 17.27
CA GLU A 261 -22.02 -21.22 15.89
C GLU A 261 -20.47 -21.24 15.81
N ILE A 262 -19.78 -20.50 16.69
CA ILE A 262 -18.32 -20.51 16.79
C ILE A 262 -17.82 -21.91 17.12
N HIS A 263 -18.36 -22.55 18.14
CA HIS A 263 -17.97 -23.92 18.51
C HIS A 263 -18.23 -24.94 17.40
N ALA A 264 -19.32 -24.78 16.65
CA ALA A 264 -19.61 -25.64 15.50
C ALA A 264 -18.56 -25.47 14.38
N ARG A 265 -17.98 -24.26 14.19
CA ARG A 265 -16.91 -23.98 13.20
C ARG A 265 -15.55 -24.44 13.72
N GLU A 266 -15.26 -24.23 15.00
CA GLU A 266 -14.05 -24.72 15.66
C GLU A 266 -13.87 -26.23 15.46
N GLN A 267 -14.93 -27.01 15.66
CA GLN A 267 -14.93 -28.49 15.45
C GLN A 267 -14.59 -28.88 14.01
N ARG A 268 -14.86 -28.00 13.02
CA ARG A 268 -14.55 -28.22 11.60
C ARG A 268 -13.22 -27.60 11.18
N ASN A 269 -12.49 -26.99 12.12
CA ASN A 269 -11.28 -26.21 11.85
C ASN A 269 -11.50 -25.07 10.86
N GLU A 270 -12.66 -24.39 10.95
CA GLU A 270 -13.05 -23.24 10.16
C GLU A 270 -12.92 -21.96 10.97
N ARG A 271 -12.92 -20.80 10.30
CA ARG A 271 -12.72 -19.49 10.93
C ARG A 271 -13.99 -18.65 10.89
N VAL A 272 -14.11 -17.75 11.85
CA VAL A 272 -15.27 -16.87 12.02
C VAL A 272 -14.83 -15.42 12.02
N LEU A 273 -15.53 -14.58 11.24
CA LEU A 273 -15.41 -13.13 11.31
C LEU A 273 -16.64 -12.56 12.02
N VAL A 274 -16.42 -11.64 12.95
CA VAL A 274 -17.48 -10.94 13.67
C VAL A 274 -17.33 -9.43 13.50
N THR A 275 -18.37 -8.76 13.03
CA THR A 275 -18.36 -7.30 12.88
C THR A 275 -19.24 -6.62 13.90
N THR A 276 -18.68 -5.58 14.53
CA THR A 276 -19.38 -4.74 15.53
C THR A 276 -19.47 -3.31 15.02
N LEU A 277 -20.23 -2.44 15.71
CA LEU A 277 -20.38 -1.03 15.36
C LEU A 277 -19.34 -0.13 15.99
N THR A 278 -18.82 -0.49 17.17
CA THR A 278 -17.92 0.36 17.94
C THR A 278 -16.70 -0.40 18.44
N LYS A 279 -15.61 0.34 18.70
CA LYS A 279 -14.38 -0.19 19.30
C LYS A 279 -14.67 -0.86 20.65
N ARG A 280 -15.45 -0.20 21.50
CA ARG A 280 -15.82 -0.72 22.81
C ARG A 280 -16.56 -2.06 22.72
N MET A 281 -17.55 -2.16 21.82
CA MET A 281 -18.27 -3.43 21.61
C MET A 281 -17.32 -4.56 21.18
N ALA A 282 -16.37 -4.26 20.29
CA ALA A 282 -15.40 -5.26 19.85
C ALA A 282 -14.47 -5.71 20.97
N GLU A 283 -14.01 -4.79 21.82
CA GLU A 283 -13.18 -5.05 22.98
C GLU A 283 -13.92 -5.90 24.03
N ASP A 284 -15.14 -5.47 24.40
CA ASP A 284 -16.00 -6.18 25.37
C ASP A 284 -16.34 -7.60 24.88
N LEU A 285 -16.70 -7.74 23.61
CA LEU A 285 -17.00 -9.05 23.00
C LEU A 285 -15.77 -9.96 22.97
N THR A 286 -14.61 -9.40 22.63
CA THR A 286 -13.34 -10.16 22.64
C THR A 286 -12.99 -10.64 24.04
N ALA A 287 -13.16 -9.80 25.05
CA ALA A 287 -12.93 -10.15 26.44
C ALA A 287 -13.90 -11.27 26.90
N HIS A 288 -15.18 -11.16 26.51
CA HIS A 288 -16.19 -12.17 26.81
C HIS A 288 -15.85 -13.53 26.18
N PHE A 289 -15.52 -13.57 24.90
CA PHE A 289 -15.14 -14.80 24.20
C PHE A 289 -13.88 -15.46 24.80
N ARG A 290 -12.88 -14.65 25.18
CA ARG A 290 -11.69 -15.18 25.91
C ARG A 290 -12.09 -15.80 27.25
N GLY A 291 -13.02 -15.19 27.97
CA GLY A 291 -13.56 -15.73 29.22
C GLY A 291 -14.25 -17.11 29.07
N LEU A 292 -14.79 -17.38 27.87
CA LEU A 292 -15.38 -18.67 27.50
C LEU A 292 -14.36 -19.67 26.92
N GLY A 293 -13.07 -19.31 26.87
CA GLY A 293 -12.01 -20.18 26.33
C GLY A 293 -11.89 -20.15 24.80
N ILE A 294 -12.63 -19.29 24.08
CA ILE A 294 -12.57 -19.17 22.64
C ILE A 294 -11.28 -18.43 22.25
N LYS A 295 -10.54 -18.96 21.30
CA LYS A 295 -9.35 -18.31 20.74
C LYS A 295 -9.78 -17.18 19.81
N VAL A 296 -9.70 -15.95 20.31
CA VAL A 296 -10.17 -14.74 19.61
C VAL A 296 -9.13 -13.64 19.60
N ARG A 297 -9.04 -12.94 18.48
CA ARG A 297 -8.31 -11.66 18.36
C ARG A 297 -9.25 -10.55 17.90
N TYR A 298 -8.86 -9.33 18.23
CA TYR A 298 -9.50 -8.09 17.83
C TYR A 298 -8.59 -7.31 16.90
N MET A 299 -9.17 -6.75 15.83
CA MET A 299 -8.45 -5.90 14.88
C MET A 299 -9.09 -4.51 14.83
N HIS A 300 -8.30 -3.46 15.07
CA HIS A 300 -8.73 -2.06 15.09
C HIS A 300 -7.96 -1.19 14.09
N ALA A 301 -8.39 0.06 13.92
CA ALA A 301 -7.84 0.97 12.93
C ALA A 301 -6.36 1.38 13.22
N ASP A 302 -5.95 1.35 14.49
CA ASP A 302 -4.61 1.75 14.92
C ASP A 302 -3.55 0.64 14.76
N VAL A 303 -3.97 -0.54 14.30
CA VAL A 303 -3.06 -1.67 14.02
C VAL A 303 -2.19 -1.34 12.82
N SER A 304 -0.88 -1.49 12.96
CA SER A 304 0.07 -1.27 11.86
C SER A 304 -0.15 -2.28 10.72
N ALA A 305 0.33 -1.94 9.52
CA ALA A 305 0.20 -2.82 8.35
C ALA A 305 0.86 -4.19 8.60
N LEU A 306 2.02 -4.24 9.25
CA LEU A 306 2.71 -5.49 9.60
C LEU A 306 1.90 -6.32 10.60
N GLU A 307 1.44 -5.71 11.68
CA GLU A 307 0.62 -6.39 12.69
C GLU A 307 -0.70 -6.90 12.10
N ARG A 308 -1.32 -6.15 11.17
CA ARG A 308 -2.50 -6.61 10.43
C ARG A 308 -2.19 -7.87 9.60
N MET A 309 -1.05 -7.91 8.92
CA MET A 309 -0.62 -9.10 8.17
C MET A 309 -0.40 -10.30 9.09
N GLU A 310 0.20 -10.10 10.27
CA GLU A 310 0.38 -11.15 11.27
C GLU A 310 -0.95 -11.69 11.80
N ILE A 311 -1.90 -10.80 12.14
CA ILE A 311 -3.24 -11.21 12.59
C ILE A 311 -3.94 -12.06 11.53
N ILE A 312 -3.87 -11.64 10.25
CA ILE A 312 -4.48 -12.38 9.15
C ILE A 312 -3.80 -13.73 8.93
N ARG A 313 -2.48 -13.77 8.97
CA ARG A 313 -1.70 -15.01 8.89
C ARG A 313 -2.08 -15.98 10.00
N ASP A 314 -2.10 -15.52 11.26
CA ASP A 314 -2.37 -16.34 12.44
C ASP A 314 -3.80 -16.91 12.41
N LEU A 315 -4.78 -16.10 11.92
CA LEU A 315 -6.14 -16.59 11.68
C LEU A 315 -6.14 -17.74 10.67
N ARG A 316 -5.44 -17.61 9.57
CA ARG A 316 -5.37 -18.64 8.53
C ARG A 316 -4.63 -19.90 9.01
N LEU A 317 -3.60 -19.75 9.82
CA LEU A 317 -2.89 -20.88 10.45
C LEU A 317 -3.69 -21.58 11.54
N GLY A 318 -4.73 -20.94 12.09
CA GLY A 318 -5.55 -21.49 13.17
C GLY A 318 -4.97 -21.28 14.55
N GLU A 319 -4.08 -20.34 14.72
CA GLU A 319 -3.61 -19.90 16.03
C GLU A 319 -4.76 -19.34 16.88
N PHE A 320 -5.77 -18.81 16.19
CA PHE A 320 -7.05 -18.42 16.76
C PHE A 320 -8.18 -18.63 15.75
N ASP A 321 -9.43 -18.72 16.23
CA ASP A 321 -10.59 -19.15 15.44
C ASP A 321 -11.54 -18.01 15.08
N VAL A 322 -11.53 -16.92 15.87
CA VAL A 322 -12.46 -15.81 15.73
C VAL A 322 -11.70 -14.49 15.60
N LEU A 323 -12.00 -13.73 14.54
CA LEU A 323 -11.53 -12.36 14.37
C LEU A 323 -12.68 -11.39 14.54
N VAL A 324 -12.60 -10.53 15.55
CA VAL A 324 -13.55 -9.43 15.78
C VAL A 324 -13.00 -8.15 15.20
N GLY A 325 -13.84 -7.38 14.51
CA GLY A 325 -13.45 -6.08 13.98
C GLY A 325 -14.63 -5.17 13.70
N ILE A 326 -14.36 -3.88 13.43
CA ILE A 326 -15.40 -2.90 13.10
C ILE A 326 -15.57 -2.83 11.58
N ASN A 327 -14.65 -2.19 10.90
CA ASN A 327 -14.73 -1.87 9.48
C ASN A 327 -13.63 -2.54 8.64
N LEU A 328 -12.68 -3.17 9.29
CA LEU A 328 -11.43 -3.63 8.67
C LEU A 328 -11.59 -4.95 7.89
N LEU A 329 -12.81 -5.48 7.82
CA LEU A 329 -13.12 -6.75 7.19
C LEU A 329 -13.73 -6.58 5.77
N ARG A 330 -13.72 -5.36 5.20
CA ARG A 330 -14.38 -5.09 3.92
C ARG A 330 -13.52 -5.44 2.71
N GLU A 331 -12.37 -4.75 2.52
CA GLU A 331 -11.52 -4.90 1.33
C GLU A 331 -10.20 -5.59 1.68
N GLY A 332 -9.56 -6.17 0.67
CA GLY A 332 -8.20 -6.69 0.76
C GLY A 332 -8.00 -7.96 1.59
N LEU A 333 -9.07 -8.67 1.99
CA LEU A 333 -8.98 -9.93 2.72
C LEU A 333 -9.37 -11.11 1.82
N ASP A 334 -8.46 -12.07 1.68
CA ASP A 334 -8.67 -13.34 1.00
C ASP A 334 -8.52 -14.50 2.00
N LEU A 335 -9.65 -14.89 2.62
CA LEU A 335 -9.70 -15.83 3.73
C LEU A 335 -10.60 -17.02 3.38
N PRO A 336 -10.12 -18.01 2.63
CA PRO A 336 -10.92 -19.17 2.24
C PRO A 336 -11.28 -20.08 3.43
N GLU A 337 -10.60 -19.96 4.55
CA GLU A 337 -10.85 -20.68 5.78
C GLU A 337 -12.09 -20.15 6.55
N VAL A 338 -12.55 -18.94 6.20
CA VAL A 338 -13.72 -18.33 6.84
C VAL A 338 -15.01 -18.93 6.27
N SER A 339 -15.76 -19.62 7.10
CA SER A 339 -17.07 -20.19 6.76
C SER A 339 -18.24 -19.44 7.39
N LEU A 340 -17.98 -18.60 8.40
CA LEU A 340 -19.03 -17.78 9.04
C LEU A 340 -18.62 -16.32 9.13
N VAL A 341 -19.53 -15.46 8.73
CA VAL A 341 -19.46 -14.01 8.99
C VAL A 341 -20.69 -13.63 9.83
N ALA A 342 -20.49 -13.11 11.02
CA ALA A 342 -21.52 -12.61 11.90
C ALA A 342 -21.53 -11.08 11.93
N ILE A 343 -22.66 -10.48 11.67
CA ILE A 343 -22.84 -9.02 11.65
C ILE A 343 -23.80 -8.66 12.80
N LEU A 344 -23.25 -8.13 13.89
CA LEU A 344 -24.04 -7.72 15.04
C LEU A 344 -24.70 -6.36 14.75
N ASP A 345 -25.90 -6.15 15.31
CA ASP A 345 -26.70 -4.93 15.14
C ASP A 345 -26.80 -4.52 13.66
N ALA A 346 -27.18 -5.46 12.81
CA ALA A 346 -27.25 -5.27 11.37
C ALA A 346 -28.35 -4.27 10.95
N ASP A 347 -29.35 -4.06 11.81
CA ASP A 347 -30.45 -3.11 11.62
C ASP A 347 -30.14 -1.66 12.05
N LYS A 348 -28.96 -1.40 12.58
CA LYS A 348 -28.52 -0.03 12.90
C LYS A 348 -28.00 0.67 11.67
N GLU A 349 -28.89 1.28 10.90
CA GLU A 349 -28.54 1.97 9.66
C GLU A 349 -27.44 3.02 9.86
N GLY A 350 -26.56 3.13 8.88
CA GLY A 350 -25.43 4.04 8.86
C GLY A 350 -24.33 3.56 7.92
N PHE A 351 -23.23 4.28 7.86
CA PHE A 351 -22.10 3.98 6.97
C PHE A 351 -21.59 2.53 7.08
N LEU A 352 -21.57 1.95 8.30
CA LEU A 352 -21.11 0.59 8.54
C LEU A 352 -22.13 -0.50 8.20
N ARG A 353 -23.37 -0.13 7.96
CA ARG A 353 -24.51 -1.02 7.64
C ARG A 353 -25.25 -0.56 6.39
N SER A 354 -24.59 0.22 5.54
CA SER A 354 -25.09 0.55 4.20
C SER A 354 -25.12 -0.71 3.32
N GLU A 355 -25.92 -0.71 2.26
CA GLU A 355 -25.98 -1.78 1.26
C GLU A 355 -24.59 -2.20 0.80
N THR A 356 -23.76 -1.24 0.34
CA THR A 356 -22.38 -1.47 -0.07
C THR A 356 -21.56 -2.17 1.01
N SER A 357 -21.64 -1.69 2.25
CA SER A 357 -20.92 -2.25 3.38
C SER A 357 -21.34 -3.70 3.68
N LEU A 358 -22.63 -3.97 3.63
CA LEU A 358 -23.15 -5.32 3.87
C LEU A 358 -22.74 -6.28 2.75
N ILE A 359 -22.88 -5.91 1.47
CA ILE A 359 -22.45 -6.74 0.34
C ILE A 359 -20.94 -7.07 0.42
N GLN A 360 -20.10 -6.08 0.72
CA GLN A 360 -18.65 -6.28 0.86
C GLN A 360 -18.31 -7.24 2.02
N THR A 361 -19.00 -7.10 3.15
CA THR A 361 -18.78 -7.95 4.32
C THR A 361 -19.31 -9.37 4.09
N ILE A 362 -20.51 -9.52 3.51
CA ILE A 362 -21.09 -10.79 3.10
C ILE A 362 -20.15 -11.55 2.17
N GLY A 363 -19.53 -10.85 1.20
CA GLY A 363 -18.60 -11.42 0.25
C GLY A 363 -17.36 -12.09 0.87
N ARG A 364 -17.02 -11.81 2.14
CA ARG A 364 -15.88 -12.47 2.82
C ARG A 364 -16.09 -13.97 3.04
N ALA A 365 -17.34 -14.44 3.17
CA ALA A 365 -17.66 -15.86 3.26
C ALA A 365 -17.80 -16.56 1.89
N ALA A 366 -17.72 -15.84 0.77
CA ALA A 366 -17.97 -16.38 -0.57
C ALA A 366 -16.85 -17.27 -1.14
N ARG A 367 -15.74 -17.43 -0.42
CA ARG A 367 -14.61 -18.31 -0.81
C ARG A 367 -14.69 -19.71 -0.17
N ASN A 368 -15.65 -19.89 0.72
CA ASN A 368 -15.93 -21.19 1.35
C ASN A 368 -17.23 -21.76 0.78
N ALA A 369 -17.23 -23.04 0.39
CA ALA A 369 -18.40 -23.70 -0.16
C ALA A 369 -19.57 -23.79 0.85
N GLU A 370 -19.26 -23.83 2.16
CA GLU A 370 -20.22 -23.84 3.27
C GLU A 370 -20.42 -22.44 3.88
N GLY A 371 -20.10 -21.38 3.13
CA GLY A 371 -20.18 -20.00 3.58
C GLY A 371 -21.58 -19.63 4.09
N LEU A 372 -21.66 -19.12 5.32
CA LEU A 372 -22.86 -18.62 5.99
C LEU A 372 -22.61 -17.19 6.48
N VAL A 373 -23.62 -16.36 6.36
CA VAL A 373 -23.65 -15.02 6.98
C VAL A 373 -24.86 -14.91 7.87
N ILE A 374 -24.65 -14.48 9.09
CA ILE A 374 -25.73 -14.21 10.05
C ILE A 374 -25.81 -12.70 10.29
N LEU A 375 -26.98 -12.14 9.99
CA LEU A 375 -27.32 -10.78 10.31
C LEU A 375 -28.16 -10.77 11.59
N TYR A 376 -27.58 -10.31 12.69
CA TYR A 376 -28.36 -10.16 13.94
C TYR A 376 -29.10 -8.85 13.89
N ALA A 377 -30.43 -8.93 13.78
CA ALA A 377 -31.33 -7.79 13.60
C ALA A 377 -32.73 -8.15 14.05
N ASP A 378 -33.44 -7.19 14.67
CA ASP A 378 -34.85 -7.34 15.01
C ASP A 378 -35.76 -6.88 13.86
N THR A 379 -35.25 -6.00 12.99
CA THR A 379 -35.94 -5.51 11.80
C THR A 379 -35.07 -5.60 10.56
N VAL A 380 -35.64 -5.97 9.42
CA VAL A 380 -34.93 -5.96 8.14
C VAL A 380 -35.03 -4.57 7.52
N THR A 381 -33.89 -3.87 7.50
CA THR A 381 -33.80 -2.52 6.91
C THR A 381 -33.78 -2.57 5.38
N PRO A 382 -34.03 -1.43 4.68
CA PRO A 382 -33.89 -1.36 3.23
C PRO A 382 -32.49 -1.77 2.75
N SER A 383 -31.41 -1.34 3.42
CA SER A 383 -30.03 -1.70 3.10
C SER A 383 -29.78 -3.19 3.25
N MET A 384 -30.30 -3.84 4.30
CA MET A 384 -30.24 -5.29 4.48
C MET A 384 -30.99 -6.01 3.36
N ARG A 385 -32.20 -5.56 3.05
CA ARG A 385 -33.03 -6.16 1.99
C ARG A 385 -32.28 -6.16 0.65
N SER A 386 -31.78 -4.99 0.25
CA SER A 386 -31.06 -4.83 -0.99
C SER A 386 -29.81 -5.74 -1.06
N ALA A 387 -29.02 -5.78 0.03
CA ALA A 387 -27.84 -6.63 0.09
C ALA A 387 -28.16 -8.13 0.03
N MET A 388 -29.24 -8.56 0.70
CA MET A 388 -29.69 -9.95 0.68
C MET A 388 -30.21 -10.35 -0.70
N ASP A 389 -31.05 -9.49 -1.32
CA ASP A 389 -31.62 -9.75 -2.63
C ASP A 389 -30.54 -9.86 -3.71
N GLU A 390 -29.54 -8.97 -3.69
CA GLU A 390 -28.41 -9.01 -4.61
C GLU A 390 -27.51 -10.25 -4.39
N THR A 391 -27.23 -10.60 -3.16
CA THR A 391 -26.48 -11.83 -2.82
C THR A 391 -27.21 -13.08 -3.33
N GLU A 392 -28.51 -13.15 -3.11
CA GLU A 392 -29.32 -14.27 -3.57
C GLU A 392 -29.44 -14.31 -5.10
N ARG A 393 -29.54 -13.16 -5.77
CA ARG A 393 -29.51 -13.06 -7.24
C ARG A 393 -28.22 -13.66 -7.81
N ARG A 394 -27.07 -13.22 -7.29
CA ARG A 394 -25.75 -13.72 -7.72
C ARG A 394 -25.62 -15.22 -7.44
N ARG A 395 -26.07 -15.66 -6.29
CA ARG A 395 -26.07 -17.08 -5.90
C ARG A 395 -26.86 -17.93 -6.87
N LYS A 396 -28.07 -17.51 -7.26
CA LYS A 396 -28.92 -18.21 -8.23
C LYS A 396 -28.30 -18.28 -9.62
N LEU A 397 -27.71 -17.20 -10.11
CA LEU A 397 -27.01 -17.15 -11.38
C LEU A 397 -25.86 -18.17 -11.43
N GLN A 398 -25.03 -18.18 -10.40
CA GLN A 398 -23.92 -19.13 -10.29
C GLN A 398 -24.40 -20.58 -10.16
N ASP A 399 -25.43 -20.87 -9.36
CA ASP A 399 -25.98 -22.22 -9.20
C ASP A 399 -26.56 -22.75 -10.51
N THR A 400 -27.29 -21.90 -11.23
CA THR A 400 -27.83 -22.25 -12.57
C THR A 400 -26.70 -22.58 -13.54
N PHE A 401 -25.65 -21.78 -13.57
CA PHE A 401 -24.48 -22.03 -14.39
C PHE A 401 -23.77 -23.33 -14.02
N ASN A 402 -23.56 -23.57 -12.71
CA ASN A 402 -22.93 -24.78 -12.21
C ASN A 402 -23.69 -26.04 -12.65
N ARG A 403 -25.02 -26.04 -12.49
CA ARG A 403 -25.87 -27.16 -12.90
C ARG A 403 -25.81 -27.42 -14.40
N ALA A 404 -25.84 -26.34 -15.19
CA ALA A 404 -25.79 -26.45 -16.67
C ALA A 404 -24.44 -27.02 -17.16
N HIS A 405 -23.34 -26.80 -16.43
CA HIS A 405 -21.98 -27.20 -16.80
C HIS A 405 -21.42 -28.35 -15.97
N GLY A 406 -22.21 -28.94 -15.03
CA GLY A 406 -21.75 -30.02 -14.17
C GLY A 406 -20.64 -29.63 -13.20
N ILE A 407 -20.56 -28.36 -12.82
CA ILE A 407 -19.53 -27.84 -11.92
C ILE A 407 -19.94 -28.07 -10.48
N VAL A 408 -19.04 -28.68 -9.69
CA VAL A 408 -19.23 -28.88 -8.25
C VAL A 408 -18.38 -27.82 -7.52
N PRO A 409 -19.01 -26.93 -6.71
CA PRO A 409 -18.28 -25.94 -5.93
C PRO A 409 -17.25 -26.57 -5.02
N ARG A 410 -16.04 -26.00 -4.98
CA ARG A 410 -14.98 -26.48 -4.08
C ARG A 410 -14.32 -25.29 -3.39
N THR A 411 -14.18 -25.37 -2.07
CA THR A 411 -13.45 -24.37 -1.29
C THR A 411 -12.01 -24.23 -1.81
N ILE A 412 -11.58 -23.00 -2.04
CA ILE A 412 -10.22 -22.69 -2.46
C ILE A 412 -9.26 -23.01 -1.31
N ARG A 413 -8.23 -23.80 -1.58
CA ARG A 413 -7.14 -24.03 -0.63
C ARG A 413 -5.88 -23.32 -1.14
N LYS A 414 -5.47 -22.26 -0.47
CA LYS A 414 -4.19 -21.60 -0.73
C LYS A 414 -3.19 -21.99 0.35
N SER A 415 -1.97 -22.33 -0.04
CA SER A 415 -0.91 -22.59 0.94
C SER A 415 -0.62 -21.31 1.74
N VAL A 416 -0.57 -21.41 3.06
CA VAL A 416 -0.23 -20.28 3.93
C VAL A 416 1.27 -19.98 3.87
N ARG A 417 2.08 -20.88 3.31
CA ARG A 417 3.55 -20.78 3.22
C ARG A 417 4.04 -19.54 2.46
N GLU A 418 3.35 -19.16 1.40
CA GLU A 418 3.76 -18.00 0.57
C GLU A 418 3.76 -16.65 1.31
N MET A 419 2.93 -16.49 2.36
CA MET A 419 2.92 -15.26 3.17
C MET A 419 3.76 -15.36 4.46
N VAL A 420 3.98 -16.57 4.97
CA VAL A 420 4.69 -16.82 6.25
C VAL A 420 6.20 -16.66 6.11
N GLU A 421 6.78 -17.07 4.98
CA GLU A 421 8.22 -17.00 4.76
C GLU A 421 8.73 -15.56 4.67
N ILE A 422 7.92 -14.63 4.16
CA ILE A 422 8.29 -13.21 4.05
C ILE A 422 8.40 -12.55 5.44
N SER A 423 7.51 -12.87 6.38
CA SER A 423 7.52 -12.21 7.70
C SER A 423 8.51 -12.83 8.68
N HIS A 424 8.64 -14.16 8.73
CA HIS A 424 9.63 -14.83 9.59
C HIS A 424 11.06 -14.54 9.16
N SER A 425 11.32 -14.48 7.86
CA SER A 425 12.63 -14.14 7.34
C SER A 425 13.01 -12.67 7.63
N ALA A 426 12.05 -11.74 7.62
CA ALA A 426 12.29 -10.35 7.99
C ALA A 426 12.62 -10.19 9.48
N GLU A 427 11.98 -10.97 10.37
CA GLU A 427 12.29 -10.98 11.82
C GLU A 427 13.60 -11.70 12.16
N GLU A 428 13.85 -12.86 11.58
CA GLU A 428 15.15 -13.55 11.71
C GLU A 428 16.29 -12.70 11.14
N ALA A 429 16.06 -12.01 10.04
CA ALA A 429 16.98 -11.06 9.45
C ALA A 429 17.34 -9.93 10.40
N SER A 430 16.35 -9.33 11.04
CA SER A 430 16.55 -8.27 12.03
C SER A 430 17.28 -8.78 13.29
N ARG A 431 17.07 -10.03 13.68
CA ARG A 431 17.77 -10.67 14.80
C ARG A 431 19.20 -11.08 14.47
N ILE A 432 19.44 -11.61 13.28
CA ILE A 432 20.78 -12.01 12.80
C ILE A 432 21.67 -10.79 12.60
N SER A 433 21.12 -9.67 12.08
CA SER A 433 21.88 -8.43 11.86
C SER A 433 22.35 -7.77 13.18
N LYS A 434 21.72 -8.07 14.31
CA LYS A 434 22.08 -7.54 15.64
C LYS A 434 23.04 -8.43 16.42
N LYS A 435 23.35 -9.64 15.94
CA LYS A 435 24.24 -10.58 16.65
C LYS A 435 25.64 -10.52 16.03
N LYS A 436 26.66 -10.33 16.84
CA LYS A 436 28.06 -10.49 16.40
C LYS A 436 28.33 -11.97 16.14
N LEU A 437 28.35 -12.37 14.88
CA LEU A 437 28.68 -13.72 14.43
C LEU A 437 30.19 -13.87 14.27
N SER A 438 30.73 -15.06 14.56
CA SER A 438 32.10 -15.40 14.18
C SER A 438 32.23 -15.51 12.65
N ASP A 439 33.44 -15.35 12.11
CA ASP A 439 33.69 -15.38 10.67
C ASP A 439 33.21 -16.70 10.02
N ARG A 440 33.31 -17.82 10.73
CA ARG A 440 32.85 -19.12 10.26
C ARG A 440 31.32 -19.21 10.23
N GLU A 441 30.65 -18.82 11.31
CA GLU A 441 29.17 -18.78 11.37
C GLU A 441 28.58 -17.82 10.33
N ARG A 442 29.27 -16.70 10.06
CA ARG A 442 28.90 -15.76 9.03
C ARG A 442 28.96 -16.38 7.65
N ALA A 443 30.06 -17.09 7.32
CA ALA A 443 30.22 -17.75 6.03
C ALA A 443 29.17 -18.86 5.81
N GLU A 444 28.89 -19.68 6.84
CA GLU A 444 27.86 -20.71 6.80
C GLU A 444 26.46 -20.12 6.61
N THR A 445 26.15 -19.02 7.31
CA THR A 445 24.88 -18.30 7.18
C THR A 445 24.71 -17.70 5.80
N ILE A 446 25.74 -17.08 5.24
CA ILE A 446 25.72 -16.52 3.88
C ILE A 446 25.47 -17.64 2.85
N ALA A 447 26.14 -18.76 2.96
CA ALA A 447 25.97 -19.91 2.03
C ALA A 447 24.53 -20.46 2.07
N ARG A 448 23.93 -20.55 3.27
CA ARG A 448 22.52 -20.95 3.43
C ARG A 448 21.57 -19.95 2.76
N LEU A 449 21.72 -18.66 3.07
CA LEU A 449 20.88 -17.60 2.52
C LEU A 449 21.00 -17.49 0.99
N GLU A 450 22.19 -17.74 0.42
CA GLU A 450 22.38 -17.79 -1.05
C GLU A 450 21.63 -18.96 -1.70
N LYS A 451 21.57 -20.10 -1.04
CA LYS A 451 20.81 -21.26 -1.52
C LYS A 451 19.31 -20.96 -1.49
N GLU A 452 18.81 -20.44 -0.37
CA GLU A 452 17.40 -20.05 -0.20
C GLU A 452 17.02 -18.95 -1.20
N MET A 453 17.86 -17.94 -1.41
CA MET A 453 17.64 -16.88 -2.40
C MET A 453 17.50 -17.44 -3.83
N LYS A 454 18.32 -18.42 -4.20
CA LYS A 454 18.24 -19.06 -5.52
C LYS A 454 16.96 -19.89 -5.66
N GLU A 455 16.52 -20.57 -4.62
CA GLU A 455 15.27 -21.33 -4.61
C GLU A 455 14.06 -20.39 -4.71
N ALA A 456 14.02 -19.32 -3.92
CA ALA A 456 12.98 -18.29 -4.00
C ALA A 456 12.91 -17.64 -5.40
N SER A 457 14.06 -17.34 -6.00
CA SER A 457 14.11 -16.80 -7.37
C SER A 457 13.55 -17.78 -8.42
N ARG A 458 13.79 -19.09 -8.28
CA ARG A 458 13.23 -20.12 -9.17
C ARG A 458 11.72 -20.27 -9.01
N MET A 459 11.21 -20.06 -7.80
CA MET A 459 9.79 -20.11 -7.50
C MET A 459 9.06 -18.79 -7.83
N LEU A 460 9.77 -17.82 -8.46
CA LEU A 460 9.27 -16.48 -8.81
C LEU A 460 8.89 -15.60 -7.60
N GLU A 461 9.39 -15.93 -6.42
CA GLU A 461 9.20 -15.18 -5.17
C GLU A 461 10.24 -14.04 -5.08
N PHE A 462 10.14 -13.09 -5.99
CA PHE A 462 11.16 -12.05 -6.19
C PHE A 462 11.33 -11.11 -4.99
N GLU A 463 10.28 -10.85 -4.24
CA GLU A 463 10.35 -10.01 -3.03
C GLU A 463 11.14 -10.71 -1.91
N TYR A 464 10.89 -12.01 -1.71
CA TYR A 464 11.64 -12.82 -0.76
C TYR A 464 13.11 -12.97 -1.16
N ALA A 465 13.37 -13.27 -2.42
CA ALA A 465 14.74 -13.33 -2.94
C ALA A 465 15.50 -11.99 -2.78
N ALA A 466 14.80 -10.84 -2.91
CA ALA A 466 15.39 -9.53 -2.68
C ALA A 466 15.74 -9.28 -1.20
N LEU A 467 14.88 -9.70 -0.26
CA LEU A 467 15.15 -9.63 1.18
C LEU A 467 16.38 -10.48 1.58
N LEU A 468 16.45 -11.71 1.10
CA LEU A 468 17.59 -12.61 1.35
C LEU A 468 18.90 -12.03 0.78
N ARG A 469 18.84 -11.43 -0.39
CA ARG A 469 19.98 -10.71 -0.99
C ARG A 469 20.45 -9.57 -0.09
N ASP A 470 19.55 -8.75 0.38
CA ASP A 470 19.87 -7.58 1.21
C ASP A 470 20.50 -8.03 2.55
N GLN A 471 20.06 -9.16 3.12
CA GLN A 471 20.70 -9.80 4.27
C GLN A 471 22.12 -10.28 3.98
N ILE A 472 22.34 -10.95 2.85
CA ILE A 472 23.66 -11.40 2.43
C ILE A 472 24.62 -10.21 2.31
N ILE A 473 24.15 -9.11 1.74
CA ILE A 473 24.92 -7.86 1.61
C ILE A 473 25.30 -7.31 2.99
N GLN A 474 24.33 -7.24 3.93
CA GLN A 474 24.60 -6.76 5.30
C GLN A 474 25.61 -7.66 6.04
N LEU A 475 25.48 -8.98 5.95
CA LEU A 475 26.41 -9.91 6.59
C LEU A 475 27.80 -9.84 6.00
N ARG A 476 27.94 -9.56 4.71
CA ARG A 476 29.24 -9.35 4.04
C ARG A 476 29.87 -8.00 4.38
N GLY A 477 29.07 -6.99 4.70
CA GLY A 477 29.54 -5.66 5.11
C GLY A 477 29.94 -5.54 6.58
N GLN A 478 29.60 -6.50 7.43
CA GLN A 478 30.03 -6.54 8.83
C GLN A 478 31.47 -7.11 8.91
N LYS A 479 32.43 -6.25 9.24
CA LYS A 479 33.80 -6.64 9.60
C LYS A 479 33.96 -6.69 11.10
#